data_cd1866c18742ecc6ba94f80dec7cb443
#
_entry.id   cd1866c18742ecc6ba94f80dec7cb443
#
_cell.length_a   1.000
_cell.length_b   1.000
_cell.length_c   1.000
_cell.angle_alpha   90.00
_cell.angle_beta   90.00
_cell.angle_gamma   90.00
#
_symmetry.space_group_name_H-M   'P 1'
#
loop_
_entity.id
_entity.type
_entity.pdbx_description
1 polymer ?
#
loop_
_entity_poly.entity_id
_entity_poly.type
_entity_poly.pdbx_seq_one_letter_code
_entity_poly.pdbx_strand_id
1 'polypeptide(L)'
;MKQHIIVGTAGHVDHGKTALIEALSGFVGDTLEEEKRRGITINLSFSNLENNEKNIAFIDVPGHESLLKNMIAGAFGFDASMVVVDVNEGIMPQTNEHLEILNLLHVNSIIIALTKADLATPQQIESRVKEIKEYMQNFQHLNLKSIVPVSIYDATSIENLKNELFSIPSIPKPSNGLFRYYIDRSFSLAGVGTVVTGTVLDGSIQVGDKVYVPEKETEIVVRNLQVHEHDVSLAHSSQRTAINLQNPKISLKKGTLLCKKGFIKGFNSVDVWIEGIANAKIKHDSKVILFVGTKQIETKILLYESEESIEKGYAKLLFNQKMFLVHNEPFIICVSGRTIGGGRVLNPVQDPIKKKVKMQLLQALNVQDFKTAFEILVNIHRRGFGLISSNQRFGLNHDEAICIAKEIDNIFVDEKNLVLYPMDIKDELAKVVYNIYNKNQYALLSANSLVLKIKWASQALLEEVLEEICKSGKLTFENGIYKNAHIDIDNIETLVEEKIYEILKTENFTPTAPYNIYEYLDIDRKMGDDALKRLTRARKVVRLAHNLFVTTDTLTTVMSRLRELIRTQGYVDINMFREHYDFSRKYLIAYLDYLDLYDDIKKDGDKRILNS
;
A
#
# COMPACT_ATOMS: atom_id res chain seq x y z
N MET A 1 -25.15 -16.41 -1.71
CA MET A 1 -23.79 -16.98 -1.56
C MET A 1 -23.69 -17.61 -0.18
N LYS A 2 -23.10 -18.82 -0.06
CA LYS A 2 -22.83 -19.40 1.26
C LYS A 2 -21.81 -18.52 2.00
N GLN A 3 -22.00 -18.34 3.31
CA GLN A 3 -21.03 -17.68 4.18
C GLN A 3 -19.87 -18.63 4.49
N HIS A 4 -18.65 -18.13 4.48
CA HIS A 4 -17.45 -18.90 4.79
C HIS A 4 -16.89 -18.46 6.15
N ILE A 5 -16.54 -19.42 6.99
CA ILE A 5 -15.97 -19.20 8.33
C ILE A 5 -14.84 -20.20 8.53
N ILE A 6 -13.72 -19.74 9.07
CA ILE A 6 -12.61 -20.60 9.46
C ILE A 6 -12.67 -20.80 10.98
N VAL A 7 -12.84 -22.04 11.42
CA VAL A 7 -12.83 -22.43 12.83
C VAL A 7 -11.57 -23.23 13.15
N GLY A 8 -10.72 -22.69 13.99
CA GLY A 8 -9.54 -23.40 14.48
C GLY A 8 -9.86 -24.24 15.70
N THR A 9 -9.24 -25.42 15.84
CA THR A 9 -9.27 -26.15 17.11
C THR A 9 -8.21 -25.63 18.07
N ALA A 10 -8.46 -25.73 19.35
CA ALA A 10 -7.51 -25.45 20.43
C ALA A 10 -7.76 -26.42 21.59
N GLY A 11 -6.81 -26.55 22.50
CA GLY A 11 -6.95 -27.43 23.66
C GLY A 11 -5.78 -28.39 23.85
N HIS A 12 -5.76 -29.07 24.98
CA HIS A 12 -4.69 -29.96 25.38
C HIS A 12 -4.57 -31.20 24.47
N VAL A 13 -3.40 -31.87 24.47
CA VAL A 13 -3.26 -33.21 23.87
C VAL A 13 -4.22 -34.16 24.56
N ASP A 14 -4.71 -35.19 23.88
CA ASP A 14 -5.64 -36.22 24.40
C ASP A 14 -7.02 -35.75 24.85
N HIS A 15 -7.36 -34.45 24.71
CA HIS A 15 -8.72 -33.93 24.91
C HIS A 15 -9.70 -34.27 23.77
N GLY A 16 -9.24 -34.98 22.73
CA GLY A 16 -10.12 -35.50 21.67
C GLY A 16 -10.38 -34.56 20.50
N LYS A 17 -9.51 -33.57 20.23
CA LYS A 17 -9.66 -32.59 19.11
C LYS A 17 -9.91 -33.26 17.78
N THR A 18 -8.99 -34.12 17.33
CA THR A 18 -9.06 -34.78 16.01
C THR A 18 -10.26 -35.75 15.94
N ALA A 19 -10.53 -36.53 17.00
CA ALA A 19 -11.69 -37.42 17.04
C ALA A 19 -13.02 -36.63 16.97
N LEU A 20 -13.07 -35.45 17.60
CA LEU A 20 -14.27 -34.61 17.55
C LEU A 20 -14.47 -34.00 16.14
N ILE A 21 -13.41 -33.59 15.47
CA ILE A 21 -13.50 -33.13 14.08
C ILE A 21 -13.95 -34.26 13.15
N GLU A 22 -13.42 -35.45 13.35
CA GLU A 22 -13.85 -36.64 12.59
C GLU A 22 -15.35 -36.93 12.78
N ALA A 23 -15.84 -36.85 14.01
CA ALA A 23 -17.26 -37.00 14.31
C ALA A 23 -18.16 -35.91 13.72
N LEU A 24 -17.64 -34.66 13.61
CA LEU A 24 -18.37 -33.53 13.05
C LEU A 24 -18.39 -33.54 11.51
N SER A 25 -17.26 -33.84 10.86
CA SER A 25 -17.07 -33.70 9.42
C SER A 25 -17.06 -35.01 8.63
N GLY A 26 -16.91 -36.14 9.31
CA GLY A 26 -16.70 -37.43 8.66
C GLY A 26 -15.31 -37.63 8.02
N PHE A 27 -14.39 -36.67 8.21
CA PHE A 27 -13.05 -36.69 7.63
C PHE A 27 -12.00 -37.13 8.64
N VAL A 28 -11.19 -38.12 8.28
CA VAL A 28 -10.06 -38.61 9.10
C VAL A 28 -8.86 -37.69 8.93
N GLY A 29 -8.56 -36.90 9.96
CA GLY A 29 -7.54 -35.84 9.92
C GLY A 29 -6.08 -36.34 9.90
N ASP A 30 -5.78 -37.43 10.62
CA ASP A 30 -4.41 -37.95 10.77
C ASP A 30 -4.01 -38.81 9.55
N THR A 31 -3.38 -38.18 8.58
CA THR A 31 -3.00 -38.82 7.30
C THR A 31 -1.58 -39.37 7.30
N LEU A 32 -0.68 -38.84 8.15
CA LEU A 32 0.71 -39.29 8.23
C LEU A 32 0.85 -40.57 9.08
N GLU A 33 1.66 -41.51 8.61
CA GLU A 33 1.97 -42.74 9.37
C GLU A 33 2.54 -42.45 10.76
N GLU A 34 3.32 -41.35 10.89
CA GLU A 34 3.88 -40.93 12.15
C GLU A 34 2.83 -40.38 13.12
N GLU A 35 1.81 -39.65 12.62
CA GLU A 35 0.65 -39.19 13.41
C GLU A 35 -0.16 -40.38 13.95
N LYS A 36 -0.46 -41.35 13.08
CA LYS A 36 -1.15 -42.59 13.46
C LYS A 36 -0.37 -43.39 14.50
N ARG A 37 0.96 -43.48 14.36
CA ARG A 37 1.82 -44.22 15.29
C ARG A 37 1.94 -43.55 16.65
N ARG A 38 1.96 -42.22 16.69
CA ARG A 38 2.13 -41.45 17.93
C ARG A 38 0.81 -41.04 18.58
N GLY A 39 -0.32 -41.14 17.86
CA GLY A 39 -1.63 -40.68 18.33
C GLY A 39 -1.73 -39.18 18.51
N ILE A 40 -0.87 -38.40 17.84
CA ILE A 40 -0.85 -36.93 17.95
C ILE A 40 -0.81 -36.30 16.58
N THR A 41 -1.56 -35.21 16.39
CA THR A 41 -1.48 -34.35 15.19
C THR A 41 -0.16 -33.60 15.17
N ILE A 42 0.63 -33.75 14.09
CA ILE A 42 1.93 -33.09 13.92
C ILE A 42 1.80 -31.85 13.02
N ASN A 43 1.07 -31.98 11.92
CA ASN A 43 0.81 -30.92 10.96
C ASN A 43 -0.59 -30.38 11.08
N LEU A 44 -0.82 -29.18 10.52
CA LEU A 44 -2.19 -28.68 10.38
C LEU A 44 -2.99 -29.64 9.50
N SER A 45 -4.14 -30.10 9.95
CA SER A 45 -5.09 -30.82 9.12
C SER A 45 -6.32 -29.94 8.81
N PHE A 46 -7.00 -30.25 7.72
CA PHE A 46 -8.05 -29.40 7.19
C PHE A 46 -9.26 -30.28 6.82
N SER A 47 -10.41 -29.87 7.30
CA SER A 47 -11.71 -30.49 6.97
C SER A 47 -12.77 -29.41 6.82
N ASN A 48 -13.94 -29.77 6.37
CA ASN A 48 -15.05 -28.85 6.24
C ASN A 48 -16.36 -29.45 6.75
N LEU A 49 -17.24 -28.56 7.20
CA LEU A 49 -18.61 -28.86 7.59
C LEU A 49 -19.51 -27.82 6.91
N GLU A 50 -20.52 -28.26 6.19
CA GLU A 50 -21.40 -27.34 5.47
C GLU A 50 -22.88 -27.63 5.67
N ASN A 51 -23.66 -26.56 5.57
CA ASN A 51 -25.10 -26.59 5.40
C ASN A 51 -25.53 -25.73 4.21
N ASN A 52 -26.82 -25.46 4.07
CA ASN A 52 -27.35 -24.65 2.96
C ASN A 52 -26.86 -23.20 2.97
N GLU A 53 -26.52 -22.64 4.13
CA GLU A 53 -26.21 -21.21 4.34
C GLU A 53 -24.72 -20.97 4.58
N LYS A 54 -24.04 -21.89 5.27
CA LYS A 54 -22.66 -21.71 5.75
C LYS A 54 -21.76 -22.88 5.35
N ASN A 55 -20.49 -22.55 5.12
CA ASN A 55 -19.38 -23.48 5.00
C ASN A 55 -18.35 -23.15 6.08
N ILE A 56 -18.10 -24.08 6.98
CA ILE A 56 -17.12 -23.99 8.06
C ILE A 56 -15.89 -24.80 7.67
N ALA A 57 -14.77 -24.13 7.45
CA ALA A 57 -13.48 -24.77 7.28
C ALA A 57 -12.82 -24.99 8.64
N PHE A 58 -12.55 -26.22 9.02
CA PHE A 58 -11.78 -26.52 10.23
C PHE A 58 -10.29 -26.49 9.92
N ILE A 59 -9.53 -25.89 10.83
CA ILE A 59 -8.07 -26.02 10.90
C ILE A 59 -7.76 -26.73 12.21
N ASP A 60 -7.43 -28.01 12.14
CA ASP A 60 -7.00 -28.77 13.30
C ASP A 60 -5.52 -28.49 13.58
N VAL A 61 -5.24 -27.97 14.77
CA VAL A 61 -3.89 -27.60 15.18
C VAL A 61 -3.33 -28.62 16.19
N PRO A 62 -2.01 -28.91 16.10
CA PRO A 62 -1.38 -29.81 17.06
C PRO A 62 -1.47 -29.27 18.49
N GLY A 63 -1.78 -30.14 19.43
CA GLY A 63 -1.87 -29.81 20.86
C GLY A 63 -0.55 -29.81 21.60
N HIS A 64 0.50 -30.41 21.04
CA HIS A 64 1.77 -30.61 21.74
C HIS A 64 2.66 -29.34 21.75
N GLU A 65 3.28 -29.02 22.91
CA GLU A 65 4.13 -27.82 23.12
C GLU A 65 5.21 -27.66 22.05
N SER A 66 5.87 -28.76 21.63
CA SER A 66 6.91 -28.70 20.59
C SER A 66 6.41 -28.28 19.21
N LEU A 67 5.09 -28.30 18.99
CA LEU A 67 4.42 -27.96 17.72
C LEU A 67 3.69 -26.60 17.75
N LEU A 68 3.92 -25.83 18.81
CA LEU A 68 3.31 -24.50 19.03
C LEU A 68 3.43 -23.57 17.80
N LYS A 69 4.56 -23.64 17.07
CA LYS A 69 4.78 -22.87 15.84
C LYS A 69 3.74 -23.15 14.74
N ASN A 70 3.27 -24.40 14.66
CA ASN A 70 2.25 -24.78 13.69
C ASN A 70 0.88 -24.29 14.16
N MET A 71 0.60 -24.37 15.47
CA MET A 71 -0.60 -23.78 16.05
C MET A 71 -0.70 -22.28 15.80
N ILE A 72 0.35 -21.52 16.11
CA ILE A 72 0.42 -20.07 15.86
C ILE A 72 0.15 -19.77 14.37
N ALA A 73 0.85 -20.48 13.47
CA ALA A 73 0.69 -20.25 12.03
C ALA A 73 -0.73 -20.54 11.51
N GLY A 74 -1.42 -21.52 12.09
CA GLY A 74 -2.84 -21.82 11.80
C GLY A 74 -3.77 -20.74 12.33
N ALA A 75 -3.55 -20.30 13.58
CA ALA A 75 -4.44 -19.40 14.31
C ALA A 75 -4.58 -17.99 13.68
N PHE A 76 -3.61 -17.54 12.91
CA PHE A 76 -3.73 -16.28 12.13
C PHE A 76 -4.88 -16.29 11.10
N GLY A 77 -5.34 -17.47 10.68
CA GLY A 77 -6.45 -17.61 9.76
C GLY A 77 -7.82 -17.77 10.43
N PHE A 78 -7.90 -17.86 11.75
CA PHE A 78 -9.14 -18.18 12.45
C PHE A 78 -10.12 -16.99 12.49
N ASP A 79 -11.38 -17.26 12.17
CA ASP A 79 -12.50 -16.36 12.42
C ASP A 79 -13.13 -16.65 13.79
N ALA A 80 -13.08 -17.93 14.20
CA ALA A 80 -13.54 -18.41 15.49
C ALA A 80 -12.68 -19.60 15.93
N SER A 81 -12.80 -20.01 17.20
CA SER A 81 -12.11 -21.21 17.69
C SER A 81 -13.05 -22.11 18.48
N MET A 82 -12.92 -23.41 18.22
CA MET A 82 -13.49 -24.48 19.03
C MET A 82 -12.42 -24.99 20.01
N VAL A 83 -12.54 -24.61 21.27
CA VAL A 83 -11.61 -25.03 22.31
C VAL A 83 -12.12 -26.33 22.93
N VAL A 84 -11.33 -27.38 22.83
CA VAL A 84 -11.69 -28.73 23.27
C VAL A 84 -11.13 -28.99 24.68
N VAL A 85 -12.01 -29.28 25.62
CA VAL A 85 -11.68 -29.49 27.04
C VAL A 85 -12.30 -30.80 27.51
N ASP A 86 -11.51 -31.67 28.10
CA ASP A 86 -12.00 -32.88 28.77
C ASP A 86 -12.76 -32.50 30.04
N VAL A 87 -13.96 -33.06 30.24
CA VAL A 87 -14.81 -32.76 31.40
C VAL A 87 -14.13 -33.11 32.73
N ASN A 88 -13.33 -34.17 32.78
CA ASN A 88 -12.66 -34.64 33.99
C ASN A 88 -11.38 -33.83 34.30
N GLU A 89 -10.60 -33.47 33.25
CA GLU A 89 -9.33 -32.78 33.40
C GLU A 89 -9.46 -31.25 33.50
N GLY A 90 -10.43 -30.66 32.78
CA GLY A 90 -10.66 -29.21 32.77
C GLY A 90 -9.63 -28.44 31.98
N ILE A 91 -9.37 -27.19 32.36
CA ILE A 91 -8.38 -26.31 31.70
C ILE A 91 -6.97 -26.76 32.06
N MET A 92 -6.28 -27.34 31.11
CA MET A 92 -4.88 -27.81 31.23
C MET A 92 -3.89 -26.74 30.75
N PRO A 93 -2.58 -26.82 31.06
CA PRO A 93 -1.59 -25.82 30.72
C PRO A 93 -1.53 -25.45 29.21
N GLN A 94 -1.65 -26.44 28.34
CA GLN A 94 -1.66 -26.19 26.88
C GLN A 94 -2.96 -25.50 26.43
N THR A 95 -4.09 -25.84 27.04
CA THR A 95 -5.36 -25.15 26.79
C THR A 95 -5.23 -23.67 27.16
N ASN A 96 -4.63 -23.38 28.32
CA ASN A 96 -4.36 -21.98 28.71
C ASN A 96 -3.45 -21.27 27.70
N GLU A 97 -2.33 -21.87 27.30
CA GLU A 97 -1.41 -21.28 26.31
C GLU A 97 -2.13 -21.00 24.98
N HIS A 98 -2.99 -21.92 24.53
CA HIS A 98 -3.80 -21.71 23.32
C HIS A 98 -4.79 -20.56 23.49
N LEU A 99 -5.46 -20.45 24.64
CA LEU A 99 -6.38 -19.33 24.93
C LEU A 99 -5.64 -17.99 24.96
N GLU A 100 -4.44 -17.93 25.55
CA GLU A 100 -3.59 -16.73 25.54
C GLU A 100 -3.23 -16.32 24.11
N ILE A 101 -2.84 -17.26 23.25
CA ILE A 101 -2.52 -16.98 21.85
C ILE A 101 -3.77 -16.49 21.10
N LEU A 102 -4.91 -17.14 21.27
CA LEU A 102 -6.17 -16.72 20.66
C LEU A 102 -6.57 -15.31 21.11
N ASN A 103 -6.36 -14.98 22.40
CA ASN A 103 -6.59 -13.65 22.94
C ASN A 103 -5.70 -12.59 22.30
N LEU A 104 -4.39 -12.85 22.16
CA LEU A 104 -3.44 -11.96 21.48
C LEU A 104 -3.75 -11.77 19.98
N LEU A 105 -4.29 -12.80 19.33
CA LEU A 105 -4.72 -12.75 17.93
C LEU A 105 -6.12 -12.15 17.74
N HIS A 106 -6.80 -11.80 18.83
CA HIS A 106 -8.16 -11.23 18.83
C HIS A 106 -9.19 -12.15 18.13
N VAL A 107 -9.11 -13.45 18.36
CA VAL A 107 -10.11 -14.42 17.85
C VAL A 107 -11.39 -14.29 18.67
N ASN A 108 -12.32 -13.47 18.21
CA ASN A 108 -13.45 -12.99 19.01
C ASN A 108 -14.47 -14.07 19.42
N SER A 109 -14.67 -15.15 18.64
CA SER A 109 -15.73 -16.12 18.89
C SER A 109 -15.15 -17.45 19.36
N ILE A 110 -15.47 -17.82 20.59
CA ILE A 110 -15.02 -19.07 21.21
C ILE A 110 -16.22 -19.95 21.54
N ILE A 111 -16.18 -21.20 21.07
CA ILE A 111 -17.06 -22.27 21.50
C ILE A 111 -16.20 -23.28 22.26
N ILE A 112 -16.61 -23.68 23.45
CA ILE A 112 -15.94 -24.73 24.20
C ILE A 112 -16.72 -26.05 24.05
N ALA A 113 -16.03 -27.03 23.43
CA ALA A 113 -16.52 -28.40 23.35
C ALA A 113 -16.04 -29.15 24.60
N LEU A 114 -16.91 -29.42 25.54
CA LEU A 114 -16.62 -30.16 26.77
C LEU A 114 -16.75 -31.64 26.49
N THR A 115 -15.63 -32.29 26.13
CA THR A 115 -15.60 -33.68 25.64
C THR A 115 -15.64 -34.71 26.74
N LYS A 116 -15.89 -35.99 26.34
CA LYS A 116 -16.01 -37.14 27.21
C LYS A 116 -17.13 -36.96 28.24
N ALA A 117 -18.20 -36.27 27.86
CA ALA A 117 -19.35 -35.99 28.75
C ALA A 117 -20.08 -37.27 29.19
N ASP A 118 -19.96 -38.37 28.45
CA ASP A 118 -20.43 -39.71 28.80
C ASP A 118 -19.72 -40.32 30.01
N LEU A 119 -18.53 -39.84 30.36
CA LEU A 119 -17.72 -40.31 31.50
C LEU A 119 -17.93 -39.48 32.78
N ALA A 120 -18.86 -38.53 32.78
CA ALA A 120 -19.12 -37.64 33.91
C ALA A 120 -20.60 -37.60 34.33
N THR A 121 -20.84 -37.33 35.60
CA THR A 121 -22.20 -37.09 36.08
C THR A 121 -22.70 -35.70 35.71
N PRO A 122 -24.03 -35.48 35.64
CA PRO A 122 -24.59 -34.15 35.36
C PRO A 122 -24.05 -33.06 36.29
N GLN A 123 -23.86 -33.35 37.57
CA GLN A 123 -23.33 -32.41 38.58
C GLN A 123 -21.86 -32.04 38.28
N GLN A 124 -21.05 -33.00 37.85
CA GLN A 124 -19.64 -32.74 37.43
C GLN A 124 -19.60 -31.87 36.19
N ILE A 125 -20.47 -32.13 35.21
CA ILE A 125 -20.58 -31.29 34.00
C ILE A 125 -20.96 -29.86 34.38
N GLU A 126 -21.97 -29.66 35.21
CA GLU A 126 -22.42 -28.33 35.65
C GLU A 126 -21.32 -27.58 36.40
N SER A 127 -20.63 -28.25 37.33
CA SER A 127 -19.50 -27.69 38.06
C SER A 127 -18.37 -27.25 37.11
N ARG A 128 -18.02 -28.09 36.11
CA ARG A 128 -16.98 -27.78 35.12
C ARG A 128 -17.37 -26.61 34.22
N VAL A 129 -18.63 -26.56 33.80
CA VAL A 129 -19.15 -25.42 33.01
C VAL A 129 -19.02 -24.11 33.78
N LYS A 130 -19.33 -24.12 35.10
CA LYS A 130 -19.17 -22.93 35.95
C LYS A 130 -17.72 -22.52 36.07
N GLU A 131 -16.81 -23.44 36.36
CA GLU A 131 -15.35 -23.17 36.43
C GLU A 131 -14.81 -22.56 35.14
N ILE A 132 -15.17 -23.13 34.00
CA ILE A 132 -14.70 -22.63 32.68
C ILE A 132 -15.25 -21.21 32.41
N LYS A 133 -16.54 -20.94 32.76
CA LYS A 133 -17.11 -19.60 32.62
C LYS A 133 -16.35 -18.55 33.43
N GLU A 134 -16.02 -18.88 34.67
CA GLU A 134 -15.24 -18.00 35.55
C GLU A 134 -13.82 -17.81 35.00
N TYR A 135 -13.19 -18.88 34.52
CA TYR A 135 -11.84 -18.82 33.93
C TYR A 135 -11.78 -17.93 32.68
N MET A 136 -12.77 -18.03 31.81
CA MET A 136 -12.82 -17.23 30.55
C MET A 136 -12.93 -15.72 30.79
N GLN A 137 -13.34 -15.27 31.99
CA GLN A 137 -13.38 -13.84 32.33
C GLN A 137 -12.00 -13.18 32.38
N ASN A 138 -10.93 -13.96 32.46
CA ASN A 138 -9.55 -13.46 32.43
C ASN A 138 -9.12 -12.94 31.03
N PHE A 139 -9.87 -13.26 29.97
CA PHE A 139 -9.52 -12.93 28.60
C PHE A 139 -10.41 -11.83 28.06
N GLN A 140 -9.82 -10.64 27.78
CA GLN A 140 -10.57 -9.44 27.38
C GLN A 140 -11.07 -9.49 25.93
N HIS A 141 -10.36 -10.20 25.05
CA HIS A 141 -10.66 -10.24 23.62
C HIS A 141 -11.36 -11.53 23.16
N LEU A 142 -11.58 -12.48 24.08
CA LEU A 142 -12.29 -13.72 23.80
C LEU A 142 -13.74 -13.61 24.21
N ASN A 143 -14.65 -13.83 23.26
CA ASN A 143 -16.10 -13.87 23.55
C ASN A 143 -16.59 -15.31 23.57
N LEU A 144 -16.80 -15.85 24.77
CA LEU A 144 -17.36 -17.19 24.96
C LEU A 144 -18.82 -17.21 24.50
N LYS A 145 -19.11 -17.89 23.39
CA LYS A 145 -20.47 -18.06 22.84
C LYS A 145 -21.25 -19.12 23.59
N SER A 146 -20.67 -20.31 23.70
CA SER A 146 -21.31 -21.43 24.38
C SER A 146 -20.30 -22.43 24.91
N ILE A 147 -20.71 -23.24 25.87
CA ILE A 147 -20.01 -24.43 26.33
C ILE A 147 -20.96 -25.61 26.09
N VAL A 148 -20.53 -26.55 25.23
CA VAL A 148 -21.34 -27.66 24.77
C VAL A 148 -20.75 -28.96 25.30
N PRO A 149 -21.41 -29.66 26.27
CA PRO A 149 -21.04 -31.01 26.64
C PRO A 149 -21.25 -31.95 25.45
N VAL A 150 -20.21 -32.74 25.10
CA VAL A 150 -20.25 -33.59 23.92
C VAL A 150 -19.57 -34.92 24.15
N SER A 151 -20.16 -35.99 23.60
CA SER A 151 -19.56 -37.31 23.47
C SER A 151 -19.56 -37.71 21.99
N ILE A 152 -18.44 -38.22 21.47
CA ILE A 152 -18.39 -38.76 20.11
C ILE A 152 -19.26 -40.00 19.92
N TYR A 153 -19.73 -40.61 21.00
CA TYR A 153 -20.65 -41.75 21.01
C TYR A 153 -22.13 -41.35 21.09
N ASP A 154 -22.43 -40.06 21.27
CA ASP A 154 -23.80 -39.52 21.33
C ASP A 154 -24.07 -38.58 20.15
N ALA A 155 -24.79 -39.09 19.15
CA ALA A 155 -25.14 -38.35 17.95
C ALA A 155 -25.91 -37.04 18.25
N THR A 156 -26.71 -37.01 19.32
CA THR A 156 -27.49 -35.83 19.71
C THR A 156 -26.57 -34.70 20.19
N SER A 157 -25.57 -35.04 20.99
CA SER A 157 -24.59 -34.07 21.47
C SER A 157 -23.70 -33.49 20.31
N ILE A 158 -23.36 -34.34 19.35
CA ILE A 158 -22.64 -33.91 18.11
C ILE A 158 -23.52 -32.95 17.29
N GLU A 159 -24.82 -33.24 17.12
CA GLU A 159 -25.73 -32.36 16.38
C GLU A 159 -25.92 -31.02 17.08
N ASN A 160 -26.02 -31.02 18.41
CA ASN A 160 -26.07 -29.80 19.21
C ASN A 160 -24.82 -28.94 19.00
N LEU A 161 -23.61 -29.53 18.98
CA LEU A 161 -22.38 -28.82 18.72
C LEU A 161 -22.32 -28.27 17.27
N LYS A 162 -22.81 -29.03 16.26
CA LYS A 162 -22.94 -28.52 14.89
C LYS A 162 -23.83 -27.28 14.83
N ASN A 163 -24.99 -27.31 15.51
CA ASN A 163 -25.90 -26.17 15.54
C ASN A 163 -25.23 -24.92 16.13
N GLU A 164 -24.51 -25.08 17.25
CA GLU A 164 -23.74 -23.98 17.85
C GLU A 164 -22.66 -23.45 16.92
N LEU A 165 -21.90 -24.30 16.21
CA LEU A 165 -20.90 -23.90 15.23
C LEU A 165 -21.53 -23.12 14.06
N PHE A 166 -22.70 -23.56 13.56
CA PHE A 166 -23.41 -22.82 12.51
C PHE A 166 -24.03 -21.51 13.01
N SER A 167 -24.22 -21.34 14.33
CA SER A 167 -24.70 -20.08 14.93
C SER A 167 -23.65 -18.98 14.96
N ILE A 168 -22.36 -19.31 14.80
CA ILE A 168 -21.26 -18.31 14.78
C ILE A 168 -21.54 -17.27 13.70
N PRO A 169 -21.59 -15.97 14.05
CA PRO A 169 -21.83 -14.94 13.06
C PRO A 169 -20.64 -14.86 12.09
N SER A 170 -20.93 -14.84 10.80
CA SER A 170 -19.92 -14.47 9.80
C SER A 170 -19.63 -12.98 9.94
N ILE A 171 -18.42 -12.64 10.34
CA ILE A 171 -17.97 -11.24 10.33
C ILE A 171 -17.58 -10.93 8.90
N PRO A 172 -18.27 -10.02 8.20
CA PRO A 172 -17.88 -9.61 6.86
C PRO A 172 -16.49 -8.99 6.94
N LYS A 173 -15.47 -9.67 6.43
CA LYS A 173 -14.19 -9.01 6.19
C LYS A 173 -14.38 -8.09 4.98
N PRO A 174 -13.82 -6.87 4.99
CA PRO A 174 -14.00 -5.93 3.90
C PRO A 174 -13.61 -6.58 2.56
N SER A 175 -14.58 -6.85 1.71
CA SER A 175 -14.34 -7.39 0.35
C SER A 175 -13.58 -6.39 -0.53
N ASN A 176 -13.56 -5.12 -0.12
CA ASN A 176 -12.85 -4.02 -0.75
C ASN A 176 -11.39 -3.93 -0.33
N GLY A 177 -10.96 -4.81 0.57
CA GLY A 177 -9.56 -4.93 0.99
C GLY A 177 -8.68 -5.38 -0.18
N LEU A 178 -7.42 -5.04 -0.10
CA LEU A 178 -6.42 -5.47 -1.06
C LEU A 178 -6.05 -6.91 -0.76
N PHE A 179 -6.07 -7.76 -1.78
CA PHE A 179 -5.70 -9.16 -1.66
C PHE A 179 -4.39 -9.34 -0.89
N ARG A 180 -4.45 -10.15 0.18
CA ARG A 180 -3.32 -10.55 1.01
C ARG A 180 -3.43 -12.02 1.37
N TYR A 181 -2.30 -12.73 1.24
CA TYR A 181 -2.27 -14.16 1.41
C TYR A 181 -0.85 -14.61 1.81
N TYR A 182 -0.71 -15.25 2.97
CA TYR A 182 0.55 -15.88 3.35
C TYR A 182 0.55 -17.35 2.95
N ILE A 183 1.63 -17.77 2.30
CA ILE A 183 1.83 -19.17 1.92
C ILE A 183 2.09 -19.99 3.19
N ASP A 184 1.30 -21.04 3.42
CA ASP A 184 1.55 -22.03 4.46
C ASP A 184 2.26 -23.29 3.94
N ARG A 185 1.96 -23.70 2.69
CA ARG A 185 2.65 -24.80 1.99
C ARG A 185 2.90 -24.41 0.54
N SER A 186 3.99 -24.96 -0.02
CA SER A 186 4.30 -24.82 -1.44
C SER A 186 4.85 -26.14 -1.94
N PHE A 187 4.32 -26.61 -3.06
CA PHE A 187 4.74 -27.85 -3.71
C PHE A 187 4.66 -27.72 -5.22
N SER A 188 5.48 -28.49 -5.90
CA SER A 188 5.47 -28.57 -7.37
C SER A 188 4.92 -29.94 -7.78
N LEU A 189 3.87 -29.91 -8.57
CA LEU A 189 3.22 -31.12 -9.10
C LEU A 189 3.56 -31.29 -10.58
N ALA A 190 3.95 -32.51 -10.99
CA ALA A 190 4.26 -32.83 -12.37
C ALA A 190 3.02 -32.54 -13.24
N GLY A 191 3.17 -31.79 -14.34
CA GLY A 191 2.09 -31.42 -15.26
C GLY A 191 1.19 -30.24 -14.78
N VAL A 192 1.14 -29.96 -13.49
CA VAL A 192 0.31 -28.88 -12.91
C VAL A 192 1.11 -27.61 -12.66
N GLY A 193 2.36 -27.75 -12.23
CA GLY A 193 3.24 -26.62 -11.89
C GLY A 193 3.33 -26.37 -10.40
N THR A 194 3.58 -25.12 -10.00
CA THR A 194 3.70 -24.73 -8.59
C THR A 194 2.33 -24.40 -8.01
N VAL A 195 1.98 -25.11 -6.94
CA VAL A 195 0.77 -24.89 -6.16
C VAL A 195 1.18 -24.40 -4.78
N VAL A 196 0.55 -23.33 -4.32
CA VAL A 196 0.70 -22.80 -2.95
C VAL A 196 -0.63 -22.87 -2.24
N THR A 197 -0.60 -23.17 -0.94
CA THR A 197 -1.80 -23.17 -0.10
C THR A 197 -1.68 -22.13 1.01
N GLY A 198 -2.81 -21.61 1.46
CA GLY A 198 -2.92 -20.62 2.52
C GLY A 198 -4.35 -20.13 2.69
N THR A 199 -4.52 -19.12 3.52
CA THR A 199 -5.81 -18.44 3.73
C THR A 199 -5.79 -17.07 3.08
N VAL A 200 -6.86 -16.72 2.36
CA VAL A 200 -7.08 -15.33 1.89
C VAL A 200 -7.43 -14.50 3.13
N LEU A 201 -6.48 -13.65 3.55
CA LEU A 201 -6.66 -12.83 4.74
C LEU A 201 -7.51 -11.59 4.45
N ASP A 202 -7.40 -11.05 3.23
CA ASP A 202 -8.03 -9.79 2.85
C ASP A 202 -8.33 -9.79 1.34
N GLY A 203 -9.37 -9.05 0.94
CA GLY A 203 -9.76 -8.90 -0.46
C GLY A 203 -10.23 -10.19 -1.13
N SER A 204 -9.97 -10.29 -2.42
CA SER A 204 -10.32 -11.43 -3.26
C SER A 204 -9.29 -11.66 -4.38
N ILE A 205 -9.31 -12.86 -4.96
CA ILE A 205 -8.46 -13.25 -6.07
C ILE A 205 -9.22 -14.11 -7.07
N GLN A 206 -9.00 -13.88 -8.35
CA GLN A 206 -9.61 -14.65 -9.44
C GLN A 206 -8.56 -15.28 -10.36
N VAL A 207 -8.99 -16.29 -11.11
CA VAL A 207 -8.19 -16.91 -12.16
C VAL A 207 -7.82 -15.85 -13.22
N GLY A 208 -6.54 -15.81 -13.60
CA GLY A 208 -5.99 -14.82 -14.52
C GLY A 208 -5.40 -13.58 -13.83
N ASP A 209 -5.66 -13.36 -12.56
CA ASP A 209 -5.06 -12.24 -11.81
C ASP A 209 -3.54 -12.40 -11.71
N LYS A 210 -2.87 -11.24 -11.53
CA LYS A 210 -1.45 -11.19 -11.19
C LYS A 210 -1.29 -10.96 -9.70
N VAL A 211 -0.66 -11.93 -9.02
CA VAL A 211 -0.21 -11.78 -7.63
C VAL A 211 1.22 -11.27 -7.60
N TYR A 212 1.51 -10.38 -6.68
CA TYR A 212 2.82 -9.79 -6.47
C TYR A 212 3.48 -10.40 -5.24
N VAL A 213 4.75 -10.78 -5.38
CA VAL A 213 5.62 -11.24 -4.28
C VAL A 213 6.54 -10.09 -3.90
N PRO A 214 6.22 -9.30 -2.86
CA PRO A 214 6.94 -8.05 -2.57
C PRO A 214 8.39 -8.26 -2.15
N GLU A 215 8.73 -9.39 -1.49
CA GLU A 215 10.10 -9.71 -1.13
C GLU A 215 11.00 -10.03 -2.34
N LYS A 216 10.40 -10.34 -3.50
CA LYS A 216 11.09 -10.71 -4.74
C LYS A 216 10.80 -9.75 -5.90
N GLU A 217 10.00 -8.72 -5.65
CA GLU A 217 9.57 -7.72 -6.64
C GLU A 217 9.05 -8.34 -7.95
N THR A 218 8.35 -9.49 -7.85
CA THR A 218 7.93 -10.30 -9.00
C THR A 218 6.41 -10.48 -9.02
N GLU A 219 5.82 -10.37 -10.20
CA GLU A 219 4.41 -10.70 -10.46
C GLU A 219 4.29 -12.09 -11.08
N ILE A 220 3.29 -12.85 -10.66
CA ILE A 220 3.02 -14.21 -11.14
C ILE A 220 1.52 -14.31 -11.45
N VAL A 221 1.19 -14.94 -12.57
CA VAL A 221 -0.21 -15.14 -13.00
C VAL A 221 -0.83 -16.34 -12.27
N VAL A 222 -2.04 -16.17 -11.79
CA VAL A 222 -2.88 -17.23 -11.22
C VAL A 222 -3.48 -18.05 -12.35
N ARG A 223 -3.12 -19.34 -12.42
CA ARG A 223 -3.59 -20.26 -13.45
C ARG A 223 -4.89 -20.95 -13.07
N ASN A 224 -5.02 -21.35 -11.81
CA ASN A 224 -6.22 -21.99 -11.26
C ASN A 224 -6.34 -21.73 -9.77
N LEU A 225 -7.55 -21.81 -9.24
CA LEU A 225 -7.89 -21.70 -7.82
C LEU A 225 -8.71 -22.90 -7.39
N GLN A 226 -8.43 -23.42 -6.19
CA GLN A 226 -9.26 -24.45 -5.56
C GLN A 226 -9.60 -24.05 -4.13
N VAL A 227 -10.85 -24.25 -3.77
CA VAL A 227 -11.39 -24.10 -2.41
C VAL A 227 -12.10 -25.41 -2.06
N HIS A 228 -11.71 -26.04 -0.96
CA HIS A 228 -12.22 -27.38 -0.56
C HIS A 228 -12.15 -28.42 -1.69
N GLU A 229 -10.99 -28.51 -2.36
CA GLU A 229 -10.71 -29.44 -3.48
C GLU A 229 -11.55 -29.21 -4.74
N HIS A 230 -12.40 -28.19 -4.79
CA HIS A 230 -13.18 -27.81 -5.95
C HIS A 230 -12.57 -26.63 -6.67
N ASP A 231 -12.53 -26.70 -8.01
CA ASP A 231 -12.10 -25.58 -8.84
C ASP A 231 -13.09 -24.42 -8.73
N VAL A 232 -12.55 -23.22 -8.52
CA VAL A 232 -13.32 -21.98 -8.43
C VAL A 232 -12.71 -20.91 -9.33
N SER A 233 -13.53 -20.01 -9.85
CA SER A 233 -13.05 -18.86 -10.62
C SER A 233 -12.58 -17.70 -9.73
N LEU A 234 -13.08 -17.62 -8.50
CA LEU A 234 -12.88 -16.53 -7.56
C LEU A 234 -12.81 -17.07 -6.13
N ALA A 235 -11.86 -16.57 -5.34
CA ALA A 235 -11.76 -16.84 -3.91
C ALA A 235 -11.75 -15.53 -3.12
N HIS A 236 -12.40 -15.54 -1.95
CA HIS A 236 -12.59 -14.40 -1.06
C HIS A 236 -11.86 -14.56 0.27
N SER A 237 -11.82 -13.49 1.05
CA SER A 237 -11.36 -13.52 2.45
C SER A 237 -12.09 -14.60 3.26
N SER A 238 -11.42 -15.15 4.28
CA SER A 238 -11.88 -16.30 5.09
C SER A 238 -12.05 -17.60 4.29
N GLN A 239 -11.45 -17.70 3.11
CA GLN A 239 -11.37 -18.97 2.38
C GLN A 239 -9.94 -19.51 2.38
N ARG A 240 -9.83 -20.78 2.76
CA ARG A 240 -8.60 -21.52 2.51
C ARG A 240 -8.55 -21.89 1.05
N THR A 241 -7.49 -21.47 0.38
CA THR A 241 -7.39 -21.55 -1.09
C THR A 241 -6.06 -22.18 -1.49
N ALA A 242 -6.11 -23.10 -2.45
CA ALA A 242 -4.94 -23.52 -3.20
C ALA A 242 -4.84 -22.69 -4.48
N ILE A 243 -3.69 -22.08 -4.72
CA ILE A 243 -3.42 -21.22 -5.87
C ILE A 243 -2.37 -21.89 -6.75
N ASN A 244 -2.76 -22.25 -7.97
CA ASN A 244 -1.83 -22.71 -8.99
C ASN A 244 -1.23 -21.50 -9.71
N LEU A 245 0.08 -21.37 -9.66
CA LEU A 245 0.84 -20.24 -10.19
C LEU A 245 1.57 -20.63 -11.47
N GLN A 246 1.50 -19.75 -12.46
CA GLN A 246 2.11 -19.98 -13.78
C GLN A 246 3.63 -19.82 -13.72
N ASN A 247 4.35 -20.96 -13.73
CA ASN A 247 5.81 -21.05 -13.86
C ASN A 247 6.58 -19.97 -13.06
N PRO A 248 6.47 -19.93 -11.73
CA PRO A 248 7.21 -18.95 -10.95
C PRO A 248 8.72 -19.19 -11.12
N LYS A 249 9.44 -18.15 -11.57
CA LYS A 249 10.90 -18.19 -11.70
C LYS A 249 11.62 -18.04 -10.36
N ILE A 250 10.86 -17.99 -9.26
CA ILE A 250 11.34 -17.77 -7.89
C ILE A 250 10.86 -18.91 -7.00
N SER A 251 11.65 -19.20 -5.96
CA SER A 251 11.24 -20.14 -4.92
C SER A 251 10.22 -19.49 -3.99
N LEU A 252 9.05 -20.08 -3.90
CA LEU A 252 7.98 -19.73 -2.98
C LEU A 252 8.03 -20.67 -1.78
N LYS A 253 8.10 -20.11 -0.56
CA LYS A 253 8.23 -20.87 0.68
C LYS A 253 7.15 -20.46 1.67
N LYS A 254 6.93 -21.29 2.69
CA LYS A 254 6.11 -20.91 3.86
C LYS A 254 6.53 -19.53 4.38
N GLY A 255 5.57 -18.67 4.67
CA GLY A 255 5.79 -17.29 5.13
C GLY A 255 5.99 -16.26 4.02
N THR A 256 5.99 -16.65 2.74
CA THR A 256 6.00 -15.69 1.62
C THR A 256 4.63 -15.02 1.52
N LEU A 257 4.62 -13.69 1.42
CA LEU A 257 3.42 -12.90 1.20
C LEU A 257 3.11 -12.81 -0.29
N LEU A 258 1.86 -13.09 -0.67
CA LEU A 258 1.29 -12.72 -1.95
C LEU A 258 0.30 -11.57 -1.75
N CYS A 259 0.38 -10.54 -2.57
CA CYS A 259 -0.50 -9.37 -2.46
C CYS A 259 -0.75 -8.71 -3.83
N LYS A 260 -1.56 -7.67 -3.86
CA LYS A 260 -1.74 -6.80 -5.02
C LYS A 260 -0.56 -5.81 -5.11
N LYS A 261 -0.01 -5.61 -6.31
CA LYS A 261 1.13 -4.72 -6.53
C LYS A 261 0.81 -3.25 -6.24
N GLY A 262 1.77 -2.54 -5.64
CA GLY A 262 1.75 -1.08 -5.50
C GLY A 262 1.13 -0.54 -4.21
N PHE A 263 0.46 -1.38 -3.41
CA PHE A 263 -0.28 -0.92 -2.23
C PHE A 263 0.41 -1.18 -0.90
N ILE A 264 1.33 -2.13 -0.84
CA ILE A 264 2.07 -2.47 0.39
C ILE A 264 3.55 -2.23 0.16
N LYS A 265 4.14 -1.35 0.97
CA LYS A 265 5.57 -1.05 1.00
C LYS A 265 6.23 -1.76 2.17
N GLY A 266 7.45 -2.22 1.97
CA GLY A 266 8.25 -2.88 3.00
C GLY A 266 9.12 -1.91 3.78
N PHE A 267 9.17 -2.10 5.10
CA PHE A 267 10.01 -1.32 6.02
C PHE A 267 10.84 -2.22 6.92
N ASN A 268 12.00 -1.73 7.34
CA ASN A 268 12.88 -2.42 8.27
C ASN A 268 12.51 -2.19 9.75
N SER A 269 11.51 -1.38 10.02
CA SER A 269 10.91 -1.24 11.35
C SER A 269 9.46 -0.84 11.26
N VAL A 270 8.69 -1.20 12.29
CA VAL A 270 7.29 -0.81 12.47
C VAL A 270 7.05 -0.44 13.93
N ASP A 271 6.05 0.40 14.17
CA ASP A 271 5.63 0.75 15.52
C ASP A 271 4.40 -0.10 15.89
N VAL A 272 4.37 -0.60 17.12
CA VAL A 272 3.39 -1.61 17.57
C VAL A 272 2.85 -1.30 18.95
N TRP A 273 1.68 -1.85 19.25
CA TRP A 273 1.25 -2.18 20.60
C TRP A 273 1.67 -3.59 20.92
N ILE A 274 2.23 -3.81 22.10
CA ILE A 274 2.76 -5.10 22.54
C ILE A 274 2.33 -5.39 23.96
N GLU A 275 2.01 -6.66 24.26
CA GLU A 275 1.65 -7.12 25.60
C GLU A 275 2.21 -8.52 25.88
N GLY A 276 2.56 -8.75 27.14
CA GLY A 276 3.08 -10.01 27.63
C GLY A 276 1.95 -10.96 28.07
N ILE A 277 2.12 -12.25 27.83
CA ILE A 277 1.22 -13.31 28.31
C ILE A 277 1.35 -13.42 29.84
N ALA A 278 0.23 -13.57 30.56
CA ALA A 278 0.19 -13.77 31.99
C ALA A 278 1.11 -12.78 32.76
N ASN A 279 1.08 -11.50 32.35
CA ASN A 279 1.93 -10.42 32.88
C ASN A 279 3.45 -10.64 32.70
N ALA A 280 3.86 -11.44 31.72
CA ALA A 280 5.25 -11.59 31.36
C ALA A 280 5.87 -10.25 30.95
N LYS A 281 7.07 -9.97 31.46
CA LYS A 281 7.78 -8.72 31.15
C LYS A 281 8.57 -8.84 29.85
N ILE A 282 8.26 -7.96 28.91
CA ILE A 282 8.95 -7.82 27.64
C ILE A 282 10.10 -6.85 27.84
N LYS A 283 11.33 -7.32 27.58
CA LYS A 283 12.56 -6.54 27.83
C LYS A 283 12.89 -5.60 26.68
N HIS A 284 13.36 -4.39 27.03
CA HIS A 284 13.94 -3.47 26.06
C HIS A 284 15.21 -4.06 25.42
N ASP A 285 15.49 -3.69 24.19
CA ASP A 285 16.65 -4.08 23.41
C ASP A 285 16.85 -5.61 23.29
N SER A 286 15.75 -6.38 23.39
CA SER A 286 15.76 -7.83 23.35
C SER A 286 15.55 -8.38 21.93
N LYS A 287 16.18 -9.54 21.66
CA LYS A 287 15.94 -10.31 20.44
C LYS A 287 14.91 -11.39 20.70
N VAL A 288 13.93 -11.47 19.81
CA VAL A 288 12.83 -12.42 19.87
C VAL A 288 12.57 -13.02 18.49
N ILE A 289 11.81 -14.11 18.44
CA ILE A 289 11.25 -14.63 17.20
C ILE A 289 9.82 -14.08 17.08
N LEU A 290 9.59 -13.32 16.02
CA LEU A 290 8.27 -12.80 15.66
C LEU A 290 7.57 -13.77 14.70
N PHE A 291 6.30 -14.03 14.97
CA PHE A 291 5.39 -14.73 14.07
C PHE A 291 4.33 -13.74 13.59
N VAL A 292 4.15 -13.66 12.26
CA VAL A 292 3.12 -12.86 11.61
C VAL A 292 2.61 -13.63 10.39
N GLY A 293 1.30 -13.89 10.33
CA GLY A 293 0.78 -14.88 9.40
C GLY A 293 1.51 -16.22 9.57
N THR A 294 2.01 -16.77 8.48
CA THR A 294 2.84 -18.00 8.51
C THR A 294 4.34 -17.72 8.51
N LYS A 295 4.74 -16.44 8.53
CA LYS A 295 6.15 -16.00 8.53
C LYS A 295 6.73 -16.00 9.92
N GLN A 296 7.99 -16.41 10.01
CA GLN A 296 8.81 -16.38 11.22
C GLN A 296 10.08 -15.57 10.96
N ILE A 297 10.40 -14.61 11.83
CA ILE A 297 11.56 -13.74 11.67
C ILE A 297 12.18 -13.33 13.01
N GLU A 298 13.51 -13.30 13.08
CA GLU A 298 14.22 -12.70 14.21
C GLU A 298 14.01 -11.18 14.21
N THR A 299 13.64 -10.64 15.38
CA THR A 299 13.24 -9.25 15.54
C THR A 299 13.82 -8.69 16.83
N LYS A 300 14.23 -7.42 16.80
CA LYS A 300 14.68 -6.69 17.97
C LYS A 300 13.57 -5.74 18.45
N ILE A 301 13.30 -5.71 19.76
CA ILE A 301 12.27 -4.89 20.39
C ILE A 301 12.89 -3.67 21.06
N LEU A 302 12.45 -2.47 20.70
CA LEU A 302 12.80 -1.22 21.37
C LEU A 302 11.54 -0.62 21.99
N LEU A 303 11.49 -0.54 23.30
CA LEU A 303 10.36 0.05 24.03
C LEU A 303 10.41 1.58 23.99
N TYR A 304 9.26 2.23 23.91
CA TYR A 304 9.17 3.70 23.90
C TYR A 304 9.12 4.30 25.30
N GLU A 305 8.55 3.58 26.27
CA GLU A 305 8.20 4.09 27.59
C GLU A 305 9.14 3.62 28.70
N SER A 306 9.96 2.61 28.45
CA SER A 306 10.88 2.03 29.43
C SER A 306 12.18 1.61 28.74
N GLU A 307 13.30 1.73 29.47
CA GLU A 307 14.61 1.20 29.06
C GLU A 307 14.91 -0.19 29.64
N GLU A 308 14.03 -0.72 30.48
CA GLU A 308 14.19 -2.05 31.09
C GLU A 308 13.18 -3.05 30.53
N SER A 309 11.92 -2.94 30.93
CA SER A 309 10.86 -3.87 30.55
C SER A 309 9.47 -3.28 30.77
N ILE A 310 8.46 -3.84 30.09
CA ILE A 310 7.05 -3.51 30.24
C ILE A 310 6.22 -4.80 30.23
N GLU A 311 5.02 -4.77 30.82
CA GLU A 311 4.00 -5.82 30.65
C GLU A 311 3.18 -5.55 29.38
N LYS A 312 2.86 -4.30 29.10
CA LYS A 312 2.17 -3.84 27.89
C LYS A 312 2.53 -2.40 27.58
N GLY A 313 2.52 -2.02 26.31
CA GLY A 313 2.82 -0.64 25.89
C GLY A 313 3.24 -0.53 24.43
N TYR A 314 3.83 0.60 24.11
CA TYR A 314 4.27 0.91 22.74
C TYR A 314 5.73 0.52 22.53
N ALA A 315 5.99 -0.10 21.39
CA ALA A 315 7.34 -0.50 21.01
C ALA A 315 7.60 -0.28 19.52
N LYS A 316 8.88 -0.28 19.16
CA LYS A 316 9.35 -0.40 17.78
C LYS A 316 9.96 -1.79 17.60
N LEU A 317 9.52 -2.47 16.55
CA LEU A 317 10.14 -3.71 16.08
C LEU A 317 11.14 -3.38 14.97
N LEU A 318 12.36 -3.91 15.09
CA LEU A 318 13.42 -3.76 14.11
C LEU A 318 13.69 -5.10 13.42
N PHE A 319 13.76 -5.07 12.10
CA PHE A 319 13.97 -6.23 11.25
C PHE A 319 15.30 -6.12 10.48
N ASN A 320 15.96 -7.24 10.24
CA ASN A 320 17.14 -7.34 9.39
C ASN A 320 16.82 -7.32 7.88
N GLN A 321 15.53 -7.37 7.51
CA GLN A 321 15.02 -7.29 6.16
C GLN A 321 13.72 -6.49 6.13
N LYS A 322 13.28 -6.06 4.93
CA LYS A 322 11.99 -5.39 4.79
C LYS A 322 10.84 -6.33 5.12
N MET A 323 9.93 -5.87 5.97
CA MET A 323 8.66 -6.50 6.28
C MET A 323 7.51 -5.71 5.66
N PHE A 324 6.51 -6.42 5.14
CA PHE A 324 5.37 -5.86 4.40
C PHE A 324 4.10 -6.02 5.24
N LEU A 325 4.06 -5.27 6.33
CA LEU A 325 2.99 -5.35 7.33
C LEU A 325 1.93 -4.26 7.09
N VAL A 326 0.75 -4.47 7.65
CA VAL A 326 -0.35 -3.50 7.60
C VAL A 326 -0.81 -3.12 9.01
N HIS A 327 -1.56 -2.02 9.11
CA HIS A 327 -2.19 -1.60 10.37
C HIS A 327 -3.07 -2.72 10.93
N ASN A 328 -3.08 -2.83 12.24
CA ASN A 328 -3.84 -3.81 13.02
C ASN A 328 -3.49 -5.29 12.73
N GLU A 329 -2.38 -5.56 12.02
CA GLU A 329 -1.91 -6.93 11.79
C GLU A 329 -1.40 -7.54 13.11
N PRO A 330 -1.98 -8.64 13.56
CA PRO A 330 -1.56 -9.26 14.82
C PRO A 330 -0.21 -9.97 14.66
N PHE A 331 0.50 -10.12 15.75
CA PHE A 331 1.73 -10.90 15.81
C PHE A 331 1.93 -11.57 17.17
N ILE A 332 2.70 -12.63 17.19
CA ILE A 332 3.10 -13.35 18.40
C ILE A 332 4.64 -13.28 18.52
N ILE A 333 5.14 -13.18 19.74
CA ILE A 333 6.57 -13.21 20.05
C ILE A 333 6.93 -14.40 20.94
N CYS A 334 8.01 -15.07 20.53
CA CYS A 334 8.54 -16.23 21.25
C CYS A 334 10.02 -16.04 21.59
N VAL A 335 10.43 -16.57 22.76
CA VAL A 335 11.83 -16.67 23.18
C VAL A 335 12.08 -18.11 23.58
N SER A 336 13.15 -18.70 23.06
CA SER A 336 13.53 -20.10 23.35
C SER A 336 12.40 -21.12 23.15
N GLY A 337 11.52 -20.88 22.16
CA GLY A 337 10.41 -21.77 21.82
C GLY A 337 9.12 -21.55 22.64
N ARG A 338 9.13 -20.66 23.64
CA ARG A 338 7.95 -20.32 24.44
C ARG A 338 7.35 -19.01 23.99
N THR A 339 6.04 -18.92 23.95
CA THR A 339 5.34 -17.66 23.74
C THR A 339 5.51 -16.77 24.97
N ILE A 340 5.94 -15.54 24.77
CA ILE A 340 6.11 -14.55 25.84
C ILE A 340 5.14 -13.39 25.73
N GLY A 341 4.48 -13.23 24.58
CA GLY A 341 3.53 -12.16 24.33
C GLY A 341 3.22 -12.02 22.86
N GLY A 342 2.60 -10.91 22.52
CA GLY A 342 2.23 -10.57 21.15
C GLY A 342 1.70 -9.14 21.08
N GLY A 343 0.93 -8.85 20.07
CA GLY A 343 0.31 -7.54 19.90
C GLY A 343 -0.13 -7.29 18.48
N ARG A 344 -0.23 -6.02 18.12
CA ARG A 344 -0.67 -5.60 16.79
C ARG A 344 0.18 -4.45 16.25
N VAL A 345 0.33 -4.42 14.93
CA VAL A 345 1.02 -3.33 14.22
C VAL A 345 0.14 -2.07 14.27
N LEU A 346 0.67 -0.97 14.78
CA LEU A 346 -0.03 0.32 14.78
C LEU A 346 0.37 1.17 13.57
N ASN A 347 1.66 1.42 13.41
CA ASN A 347 2.16 2.19 12.28
C ASN A 347 3.18 1.37 11.47
N PRO A 348 2.76 0.79 10.34
CA PRO A 348 3.64 0.00 9.48
C PRO A 348 4.60 0.84 8.64
N VAL A 349 4.40 2.16 8.59
CA VAL A 349 5.17 3.09 7.76
C VAL A 349 6.10 3.93 8.63
N GLN A 350 7.32 4.17 8.14
CA GLN A 350 8.27 5.06 8.83
C GLN A 350 8.04 6.52 8.42
N ASP A 351 7.70 7.35 9.40
CA ASP A 351 7.60 8.79 9.24
C ASP A 351 8.72 9.50 10.03
N PRO A 352 9.25 10.64 9.54
CA PRO A 352 10.27 11.42 10.24
C PRO A 352 9.64 12.25 11.39
N ILE A 353 9.23 11.56 12.46
CA ILE A 353 8.46 12.13 13.56
C ILE A 353 9.28 12.13 14.86
N LYS A 354 9.25 13.23 15.61
CA LYS A 354 9.84 13.32 16.96
C LYS A 354 9.08 12.42 17.94
N LYS A 355 9.77 11.82 18.93
CA LYS A 355 9.23 10.85 19.89
C LYS A 355 7.88 11.29 20.50
N LYS A 356 7.75 12.53 20.97
CA LYS A 356 6.51 13.05 21.59
C LYS A 356 5.30 12.97 20.65
N VAL A 357 5.47 13.44 19.41
CA VAL A 357 4.38 13.44 18.41
C VAL A 357 4.09 12.01 17.95
N LYS A 358 5.13 11.16 17.85
CA LYS A 358 4.96 9.74 17.56
C LYS A 358 4.08 9.06 18.59
N MET A 359 4.29 9.32 19.88
CA MET A 359 3.44 8.74 20.93
C MET A 359 1.98 9.14 20.78
N GLN A 360 1.70 10.41 20.46
CA GLN A 360 0.33 10.87 20.17
C GLN A 360 -0.27 10.14 18.97
N LEU A 361 0.48 9.99 17.89
CA LEU A 361 0.04 9.21 16.72
C LEU A 361 -0.27 7.74 17.08
N LEU A 362 0.62 7.09 17.84
CA LEU A 362 0.43 5.70 18.23
C LEU A 362 -0.77 5.52 19.17
N GLN A 363 -1.01 6.48 20.07
CA GLN A 363 -2.20 6.49 20.92
C GLN A 363 -3.49 6.61 20.08
N ALA A 364 -3.54 7.54 19.12
CA ALA A 364 -4.67 7.68 18.21
C ALA A 364 -4.91 6.40 17.39
N LEU A 365 -3.84 5.84 16.79
CA LEU A 365 -3.94 4.59 16.02
C LEU A 365 -4.38 3.39 16.87
N ASN A 366 -3.96 3.33 18.13
CA ASN A 366 -4.31 2.23 19.04
C ASN A 366 -5.81 2.18 19.35
N VAL A 367 -6.47 3.33 19.42
CA VAL A 367 -7.93 3.43 19.63
C VAL A 367 -8.71 3.67 18.34
N GLN A 368 -8.03 3.58 17.19
CA GLN A 368 -8.60 3.82 15.84
C GLN A 368 -9.22 5.22 15.67
N ASP A 369 -8.69 6.21 16.39
CA ASP A 369 -9.00 7.63 16.15
C ASP A 369 -8.22 8.14 14.92
N PHE A 370 -8.75 7.79 13.74
CA PHE A 370 -8.12 8.16 12.48
C PHE A 370 -8.20 9.65 12.17
N LYS A 371 -9.16 10.40 12.73
CA LYS A 371 -9.21 11.85 12.60
C LYS A 371 -7.96 12.49 13.19
N THR A 372 -7.70 12.23 14.46
CA THR A 372 -6.48 12.72 15.14
C THR A 372 -5.20 12.22 14.45
N ALA A 373 -5.18 10.97 13.98
CA ALA A 373 -4.04 10.44 13.24
C ALA A 373 -3.78 11.21 11.93
N PHE A 374 -4.83 11.55 11.17
CA PHE A 374 -4.72 12.32 9.93
C PHE A 374 -4.27 13.75 10.20
N GLU A 375 -4.82 14.43 11.20
CA GLU A 375 -4.38 15.78 11.62
C GLU A 375 -2.88 15.81 11.94
N ILE A 376 -2.41 14.83 12.73
CA ILE A 376 -0.98 14.72 13.07
C ILE A 376 -0.14 14.53 11.80
N LEU A 377 -0.53 13.61 10.92
CA LEU A 377 0.22 13.26 9.72
C LEU A 377 0.21 14.36 8.67
N VAL A 378 -0.91 15.06 8.49
CA VAL A 378 -1.01 16.23 7.59
C VAL A 378 -0.11 17.35 8.08
N ASN A 379 -0.07 17.62 9.38
CA ASN A 379 0.82 18.64 9.97
C ASN A 379 2.31 18.28 9.83
N ILE A 380 2.65 17.01 9.78
CA ILE A 380 4.03 16.54 9.55
C ILE A 380 4.39 16.61 8.07
N HIS A 381 3.49 16.12 7.23
CA HIS A 381 3.66 16.06 5.78
C HIS A 381 2.99 17.27 5.10
N ARG A 382 3.30 18.48 5.57
CA ARG A 382 2.64 19.72 5.14
C ARG A 382 2.56 19.92 3.62
N ARG A 383 3.52 19.36 2.86
CA ARG A 383 3.57 19.44 1.40
C ARG A 383 2.83 18.31 0.70
N GLY A 384 1.92 17.65 1.40
CA GLY A 384 1.04 16.61 0.89
C GLY A 384 1.16 15.29 1.65
N PHE A 385 0.11 14.93 2.36
CA PHE A 385 -0.06 13.62 2.97
C PHE A 385 -0.89 12.72 2.05
N GLY A 386 -0.25 11.71 1.44
CA GLY A 386 -0.91 10.83 0.46
C GLY A 386 -1.77 9.74 1.10
N LEU A 387 -3.01 9.58 0.64
CA LEU A 387 -3.95 8.54 1.05
C LEU A 387 -3.83 7.23 0.24
N ILE A 388 -2.97 7.17 -0.77
CA ILE A 388 -2.76 5.94 -1.59
C ILE A 388 -2.40 4.74 -0.69
N SER A 389 -1.68 4.98 0.41
CA SER A 389 -1.29 3.94 1.37
C SER A 389 -2.29 3.74 2.52
N SER A 390 -3.52 4.27 2.45
CA SER A 390 -4.52 4.20 3.52
C SER A 390 -4.83 2.76 3.95
N ASN A 391 -4.93 1.83 2.99
CA ASN A 391 -5.12 0.41 3.30
C ASN A 391 -3.98 -0.15 4.16
N GLN A 392 -2.73 0.17 3.84
CA GLN A 392 -1.60 -0.31 4.63
C GLN A 392 -1.50 0.40 5.98
N ARG A 393 -1.70 1.74 5.99
CA ARG A 393 -1.47 2.58 7.18
C ARG A 393 -2.58 2.53 8.21
N PHE A 394 -3.84 2.30 7.79
CA PHE A 394 -5.04 2.45 8.63
C PHE A 394 -6.02 1.30 8.48
N GLY A 395 -5.83 0.41 7.50
CA GLY A 395 -6.82 -0.61 7.14
C GLY A 395 -8.06 -0.03 6.45
N LEU A 396 -8.00 1.21 5.97
CA LEU A 396 -9.10 1.92 5.34
C LEU A 396 -8.96 1.85 3.80
N ASN A 397 -10.07 1.67 3.10
CA ASN A 397 -10.09 1.92 1.66
C ASN A 397 -10.03 3.43 1.38
N HIS A 398 -9.85 3.82 0.11
CA HIS A 398 -9.67 5.22 -0.25
C HIS A 398 -10.91 6.08 0.04
N ASP A 399 -12.12 5.54 -0.20
CA ASP A 399 -13.38 6.25 0.03
C ASP A 399 -13.61 6.49 1.53
N GLU A 400 -13.36 5.47 2.38
CA GLU A 400 -13.39 5.60 3.83
C GLU A 400 -12.40 6.66 4.33
N ALA A 401 -11.17 6.64 3.81
CA ALA A 401 -10.14 7.61 4.19
C ALA A 401 -10.51 9.05 3.77
N ILE A 402 -11.10 9.24 2.59
CA ILE A 402 -11.62 10.53 2.12
C ILE A 402 -12.78 11.00 2.99
N CYS A 403 -13.73 10.12 3.32
CA CYS A 403 -14.85 10.47 4.20
C CYS A 403 -14.37 10.99 5.55
N ILE A 404 -13.42 10.29 6.20
CA ILE A 404 -12.83 10.71 7.48
C ILE A 404 -12.10 12.05 7.31
N ALA A 405 -11.32 12.23 6.23
CA ALA A 405 -10.58 13.46 5.97
C ALA A 405 -11.49 14.68 5.80
N LYS A 406 -12.66 14.51 5.16
CA LYS A 406 -13.66 15.59 4.98
C LYS A 406 -14.32 16.05 6.28
N GLU A 407 -14.29 15.21 7.32
CA GLU A 407 -14.83 15.57 8.64
C GLU A 407 -13.83 16.35 9.50
N ILE A 408 -12.63 16.60 9.01
CA ILE A 408 -11.57 17.31 9.74
C ILE A 408 -11.53 18.77 9.29
N ASP A 409 -11.72 19.67 10.24
CA ASP A 409 -11.55 21.09 9.98
C ASP A 409 -10.09 21.42 9.64
N ASN A 410 -9.87 22.50 8.88
CA ASN A 410 -8.53 23.00 8.53
C ASN A 410 -7.65 22.06 7.67
N ILE A 411 -8.28 21.14 6.93
CA ILE A 411 -7.60 20.29 5.93
C ILE A 411 -8.23 20.49 4.56
N PHE A 412 -7.39 20.70 3.56
CA PHE A 412 -7.78 20.63 2.16
C PHE A 412 -7.67 19.19 1.65
N VAL A 413 -8.73 18.67 1.05
CA VAL A 413 -8.82 17.30 0.53
C VAL A 413 -8.82 17.30 -0.99
N ASP A 414 -7.74 16.84 -1.60
CA ASP A 414 -7.70 16.55 -3.03
C ASP A 414 -8.10 15.10 -3.28
N GLU A 415 -9.38 14.88 -3.56
CA GLU A 415 -9.95 13.55 -3.77
C GLU A 415 -9.38 12.85 -5.01
N LYS A 416 -9.13 13.61 -6.07
CA LYS A 416 -8.65 13.07 -7.35
C LYS A 416 -7.23 12.52 -7.24
N ASN A 417 -6.37 13.23 -6.52
CA ASN A 417 -4.98 12.83 -6.35
C ASN A 417 -4.73 12.08 -5.03
N LEU A 418 -5.77 11.89 -4.20
CA LEU A 418 -5.70 11.22 -2.89
C LEU A 418 -4.64 11.85 -1.98
N VAL A 419 -4.66 13.19 -1.85
CA VAL A 419 -3.68 13.94 -1.06
C VAL A 419 -4.39 14.94 -0.15
N LEU A 420 -3.90 15.04 1.08
CA LEU A 420 -4.36 15.99 2.08
C LEU A 420 -3.31 17.07 2.31
N TYR A 421 -3.75 18.31 2.54
CA TYR A 421 -2.89 19.42 2.89
C TYR A 421 -3.47 20.17 4.09
N PRO A 422 -2.64 20.75 4.98
CA PRO A 422 -3.16 21.65 6.00
C PRO A 422 -3.65 22.95 5.31
N MET A 423 -4.76 23.51 5.80
CA MET A 423 -5.40 24.67 5.15
C MET A 423 -4.47 25.90 5.09
N ASP A 424 -3.63 26.09 6.12
CA ASP A 424 -2.67 27.19 6.21
C ASP A 424 -1.54 27.15 5.14
N ILE A 425 -1.38 26.02 4.43
CA ILE A 425 -0.44 25.94 3.30
C ILE A 425 -0.84 26.87 2.15
N LYS A 426 -2.14 27.23 2.06
CA LYS A 426 -2.63 28.17 1.06
C LYS A 426 -1.97 29.54 1.21
N ASP A 427 -1.73 29.99 2.43
CA ASP A 427 -1.04 31.26 2.70
C ASP A 427 0.42 31.22 2.20
N GLU A 428 1.08 30.07 2.35
CA GLU A 428 2.44 29.89 1.81
C GLU A 428 2.44 29.94 0.29
N LEU A 429 1.47 29.27 -0.34
CA LEU A 429 1.31 29.27 -1.80
C LEU A 429 0.92 30.66 -2.32
N ALA A 430 0.02 31.35 -1.65
CA ALA A 430 -0.35 32.72 -2.00
C ALA A 430 0.86 33.67 -1.98
N LYS A 431 1.75 33.54 -0.99
CA LYS A 431 3.02 34.30 -0.95
C LYS A 431 3.91 33.99 -2.17
N VAL A 432 3.96 32.73 -2.61
CA VAL A 432 4.72 32.37 -3.82
C VAL A 432 4.11 33.05 -5.06
N VAL A 433 2.78 33.02 -5.19
CA VAL A 433 2.07 33.69 -6.29
C VAL A 433 2.35 35.21 -6.28
N TYR A 434 2.22 35.86 -5.11
CA TYR A 434 2.54 37.29 -5.00
C TYR A 434 3.99 37.61 -5.35
N ASN A 435 4.93 36.76 -4.95
CA ASN A 435 6.34 36.96 -5.31
C ASN A 435 6.59 36.85 -6.82
N ILE A 436 5.83 36.02 -7.53
CA ILE A 436 5.91 35.95 -9.00
C ILE A 436 5.45 37.29 -9.59
N TYR A 437 4.29 37.82 -9.18
CA TYR A 437 3.78 39.10 -9.68
C TYR A 437 4.63 40.29 -9.26
N ASN A 438 5.27 40.24 -8.10
CA ASN A 438 6.22 41.27 -7.68
C ASN A 438 7.48 41.34 -8.57
N LYS A 439 7.92 40.18 -9.10
CA LYS A 439 9.05 40.10 -10.03
C LYS A 439 8.66 40.41 -11.46
N ASN A 440 7.49 39.93 -11.86
CA ASN A 440 6.94 40.12 -13.20
C ASN A 440 5.45 40.44 -13.10
N GLN A 441 5.11 41.72 -13.08
CA GLN A 441 3.72 42.17 -12.96
C GLN A 441 2.82 41.76 -14.13
N TYR A 442 3.42 41.38 -15.27
CA TYR A 442 2.75 40.89 -16.49
C TYR A 442 2.68 39.36 -16.55
N ALA A 443 3.03 38.63 -15.48
CA ALA A 443 2.93 37.19 -15.46
C ALA A 443 1.51 36.71 -15.73
N LEU A 444 1.40 35.64 -16.51
CA LEU A 444 0.14 35.00 -16.88
C LEU A 444 0.14 33.60 -16.31
N LEU A 445 -0.46 33.43 -15.13
CA LEU A 445 -0.41 32.17 -14.40
C LEU A 445 -1.63 31.31 -14.68
N SER A 446 -1.40 29.99 -14.73
CA SER A 446 -2.43 28.99 -14.60
C SER A 446 -2.04 27.99 -13.50
N ALA A 447 -3.00 27.23 -12.98
CA ALA A 447 -2.66 26.15 -12.03
C ALA A 447 -1.66 25.17 -12.66
N ASN A 448 -1.80 24.86 -13.94
CA ASN A 448 -0.88 23.98 -14.67
C ASN A 448 0.55 24.54 -14.74
N SER A 449 0.72 25.85 -14.96
CA SER A 449 2.06 26.46 -14.97
C SER A 449 2.70 26.46 -13.58
N LEU A 450 1.89 26.63 -12.52
CA LEU A 450 2.35 26.57 -11.14
C LEU A 450 2.73 25.16 -10.69
N VAL A 451 2.03 24.10 -11.12
CA VAL A 451 2.39 22.70 -10.82
C VAL A 451 3.82 22.39 -11.29
N LEU A 452 4.25 22.93 -12.45
CA LEU A 452 5.60 22.73 -12.95
C LEU A 452 6.67 23.34 -12.03
N LYS A 453 6.33 24.46 -11.37
CA LYS A 453 7.23 25.16 -10.43
C LYS A 453 7.14 24.61 -9.01
N ILE A 454 5.93 24.24 -8.56
CA ILE A 454 5.64 23.77 -7.21
C ILE A 454 5.23 22.30 -7.27
N LYS A 455 6.18 21.44 -7.62
CA LYS A 455 5.97 20.00 -7.92
C LYS A 455 5.24 19.19 -6.84
N TRP A 456 5.19 19.68 -5.61
CA TRP A 456 4.51 19.01 -4.51
C TRP A 456 3.03 19.41 -4.36
N ALA A 457 2.63 20.58 -4.91
CA ALA A 457 1.26 21.05 -4.82
C ALA A 457 0.41 20.43 -5.93
N SER A 458 -0.79 19.98 -5.59
CA SER A 458 -1.73 19.50 -6.58
C SER A 458 -2.37 20.65 -7.37
N GLN A 459 -2.83 20.35 -8.56
CA GLN A 459 -3.52 21.34 -9.40
C GLN A 459 -4.76 21.91 -8.70
N ALA A 460 -5.56 21.05 -8.04
CA ALA A 460 -6.78 21.46 -7.34
C ALA A 460 -6.48 22.44 -6.19
N LEU A 461 -5.42 22.20 -5.41
CA LEU A 461 -4.99 23.12 -4.36
C LEU A 461 -4.56 24.48 -4.93
N LEU A 462 -3.81 24.49 -6.03
CA LEU A 462 -3.35 25.72 -6.69
C LEU A 462 -4.50 26.51 -7.32
N GLU A 463 -5.48 25.81 -7.91
CA GLU A 463 -6.71 26.44 -8.42
C GLU A 463 -7.45 27.16 -7.31
N GLU A 464 -7.65 26.51 -6.16
CA GLU A 464 -8.34 27.13 -5.03
C GLU A 464 -7.59 28.37 -4.47
N VAL A 465 -6.24 28.28 -4.34
CA VAL A 465 -5.43 29.43 -3.94
C VAL A 465 -5.56 30.59 -4.91
N LEU A 466 -5.51 30.33 -6.21
CA LEU A 466 -5.66 31.38 -7.23
C LEU A 466 -7.05 31.99 -7.22
N GLU A 467 -8.10 31.18 -7.03
CA GLU A 467 -9.47 31.67 -6.88
C GLU A 467 -9.66 32.56 -5.63
N GLU A 468 -9.08 32.18 -4.49
CA GLU A 468 -9.11 32.99 -3.27
C GLU A 468 -8.42 34.35 -3.48
N ILE A 469 -7.28 34.36 -4.18
CA ILE A 469 -6.58 35.61 -4.52
C ILE A 469 -7.43 36.45 -5.50
N CYS A 470 -8.14 35.84 -6.45
CA CYS A 470 -9.09 36.55 -7.32
C CYS A 470 -10.23 37.18 -6.51
N LYS A 471 -10.84 36.43 -5.59
CA LYS A 471 -11.90 36.93 -4.71
C LYS A 471 -11.44 38.13 -3.86
N SER A 472 -10.15 38.20 -3.55
CA SER A 472 -9.54 39.37 -2.85
C SER A 472 -9.34 40.60 -3.74
N GLY A 473 -9.64 40.51 -5.06
CA GLY A 473 -9.51 41.61 -6.02
C GLY A 473 -8.09 41.88 -6.51
N LYS A 474 -7.11 41.03 -6.17
CA LYS A 474 -5.70 41.21 -6.58
C LYS A 474 -5.39 40.58 -7.94
N LEU A 475 -6.12 39.56 -8.32
CA LEU A 475 -6.03 38.91 -9.61
C LEU A 475 -7.37 38.97 -10.32
N THR A 476 -7.35 38.90 -11.66
CA THR A 476 -8.50 38.64 -12.51
C THR A 476 -8.29 37.34 -13.26
N PHE A 477 -9.38 36.62 -13.51
CA PHE A 477 -9.37 35.35 -14.23
C PHE A 477 -10.07 35.51 -15.58
N GLU A 478 -9.39 35.16 -16.66
CA GLU A 478 -9.91 35.24 -18.02
C GLU A 478 -9.31 34.13 -18.88
N ASN A 479 -10.15 33.39 -19.60
CA ASN A 479 -9.71 32.34 -20.54
C ASN A 479 -8.75 31.30 -19.95
N GLY A 480 -8.94 30.90 -18.68
CA GLY A 480 -8.09 29.90 -18.02
C GLY A 480 -6.80 30.47 -17.41
N ILE A 481 -6.63 31.81 -17.38
CA ILE A 481 -5.44 32.51 -16.95
C ILE A 481 -5.77 33.51 -15.86
N TYR A 482 -4.86 33.57 -14.90
CA TYR A 482 -4.85 34.57 -13.83
C TYR A 482 -3.84 35.67 -14.19
N LYS A 483 -4.29 36.91 -14.16
CA LYS A 483 -3.50 38.11 -14.41
C LYS A 483 -3.62 39.11 -13.27
N ASN A 484 -2.67 40.02 -13.14
CA ASN A 484 -2.72 41.09 -12.14
C ASN A 484 -3.88 42.03 -12.43
N ALA A 485 -4.79 42.20 -11.44
CA ALA A 485 -6.01 43.01 -11.59
C ALA A 485 -5.74 44.53 -11.82
N HIS A 486 -4.53 45.02 -11.45
CA HIS A 486 -4.17 46.42 -11.59
C HIS A 486 -3.48 46.76 -12.90
N ILE A 487 -3.35 45.79 -13.79
CA ILE A 487 -2.72 45.96 -15.10
C ILE A 487 -3.75 45.72 -16.18
N ASP A 488 -4.00 46.77 -16.94
CA ASP A 488 -4.85 46.67 -18.12
C ASP A 488 -4.11 45.95 -19.25
N ILE A 489 -4.61 44.80 -19.62
CA ILE A 489 -4.07 44.00 -20.73
C ILE A 489 -5.19 43.84 -21.73
N ASP A 490 -5.21 44.71 -22.74
CA ASP A 490 -6.25 44.74 -23.77
C ASP A 490 -6.36 43.41 -24.55
N ASN A 491 -5.23 42.74 -24.75
CA ASN A 491 -5.20 41.47 -25.43
C ASN A 491 -4.04 40.59 -24.94
N ILE A 492 -4.36 39.57 -24.15
CA ILE A 492 -3.37 38.63 -23.59
C ILE A 492 -2.59 37.90 -24.69
N GLU A 493 -3.25 37.51 -25.76
CA GLU A 493 -2.60 36.77 -26.87
C GLU A 493 -1.55 37.64 -27.55
N THR A 494 -1.87 38.90 -27.81
CA THR A 494 -0.95 39.87 -28.41
C THR A 494 0.23 40.13 -27.46
N LEU A 495 0.00 40.29 -26.19
CA LEU A 495 1.07 40.51 -25.19
C LEU A 495 2.06 39.32 -25.16
N VAL A 496 1.52 38.08 -25.15
CA VAL A 496 2.38 36.88 -25.17
C VAL A 496 3.22 36.81 -26.43
N GLU A 497 2.61 37.12 -27.59
CA GLU A 497 3.33 37.19 -28.87
C GLU A 497 4.47 38.24 -28.84
N GLU A 498 4.15 39.44 -28.36
CA GLU A 498 5.12 40.52 -28.23
C GLU A 498 6.29 40.13 -27.33
N LYS A 499 5.98 39.55 -26.14
CA LYS A 499 7.01 39.14 -25.18
C LYS A 499 7.92 38.02 -25.75
N ILE A 500 7.33 37.01 -26.37
CA ILE A 500 8.12 35.94 -27.03
C ILE A 500 8.97 36.52 -28.12
N TYR A 501 8.40 37.41 -28.96
CA TYR A 501 9.14 38.07 -30.05
C TYR A 501 10.29 38.94 -29.53
N GLU A 502 10.07 39.74 -28.46
CA GLU A 502 11.11 40.56 -27.81
C GLU A 502 12.27 39.69 -27.32
N ILE A 503 12.01 38.56 -26.68
CA ILE A 503 13.03 37.65 -26.18
C ILE A 503 13.83 37.09 -27.35
N LEU A 504 13.18 36.54 -28.37
CA LEU A 504 13.84 35.99 -29.55
C LEU A 504 14.67 37.06 -30.30
N LYS A 505 14.18 38.29 -30.35
CA LYS A 505 14.90 39.42 -30.93
C LYS A 505 16.14 39.81 -30.12
N THR A 506 16.03 39.80 -28.81
CA THR A 506 17.13 40.15 -27.89
C THR A 506 18.23 39.07 -27.91
N GLU A 507 17.83 37.79 -27.87
CA GLU A 507 18.77 36.66 -27.93
C GLU A 507 19.40 36.47 -29.32
N ASN A 508 18.76 37.02 -30.33
CA ASN A 508 19.23 37.13 -31.69
C ASN A 508 19.69 35.78 -32.31
N PHE A 509 21.00 35.55 -32.43
CA PHE A 509 21.57 34.39 -33.16
C PHE A 509 21.50 33.06 -32.38
N THR A 510 21.37 33.08 -31.06
CA THR A 510 21.42 31.89 -30.20
C THR A 510 20.18 31.78 -29.29
N PRO A 511 19.00 31.61 -29.91
CA PRO A 511 17.74 31.68 -29.14
C PRO A 511 17.59 30.53 -28.15
N THR A 512 17.04 30.84 -27.01
CA THR A 512 16.61 29.88 -26.01
C THR A 512 15.49 28.99 -26.55
N ALA A 513 15.46 27.73 -26.11
CA ALA A 513 14.39 26.81 -26.49
C ALA A 513 13.00 27.33 -26.01
N PRO A 514 11.94 27.16 -26.80
CA PRO A 514 10.60 27.68 -26.48
C PRO A 514 10.12 27.38 -25.07
N TYR A 515 10.36 26.16 -24.60
CA TYR A 515 9.98 25.74 -23.25
C TYR A 515 10.58 26.64 -22.15
N ASN A 516 11.86 27.00 -22.27
CA ASN A 516 12.53 27.89 -21.30
C ASN A 516 12.00 29.33 -21.37
N ILE A 517 11.59 29.78 -22.58
CA ILE A 517 10.95 31.09 -22.76
C ILE A 517 9.57 31.08 -22.04
N TYR A 518 8.81 29.99 -22.18
CA TYR A 518 7.51 29.86 -21.51
C TYR A 518 7.65 29.84 -19.99
N GLU A 519 8.65 29.12 -19.49
CA GLU A 519 8.98 29.08 -18.05
C GLU A 519 9.42 30.46 -17.53
N TYR A 520 10.20 31.19 -18.29
CA TYR A 520 10.61 32.56 -17.95
C TYR A 520 9.43 33.54 -17.93
N LEU A 521 8.48 33.40 -18.86
CA LEU A 521 7.29 34.24 -18.96
C LEU A 521 6.14 33.80 -18.04
N ASP A 522 6.28 32.70 -17.31
CA ASP A 522 5.25 32.13 -16.46
C ASP A 522 3.95 31.74 -17.19
N ILE A 523 4.05 31.34 -18.46
CA ILE A 523 2.91 30.93 -19.27
C ILE A 523 2.85 29.41 -19.46
N ASP A 524 1.65 28.87 -19.71
CA ASP A 524 1.50 27.46 -20.04
C ASP A 524 2.02 27.13 -21.46
N ARG A 525 2.33 25.87 -21.67
CA ARG A 525 2.89 25.40 -22.95
C ARG A 525 1.95 25.64 -24.13
N LYS A 526 0.65 25.43 -23.94
CA LYS A 526 -0.32 25.55 -25.03
C LYS A 526 -0.38 26.99 -25.54
N MET A 527 -0.44 27.95 -24.61
CA MET A 527 -0.43 29.37 -24.95
C MET A 527 0.84 29.79 -25.68
N GLY A 528 2.03 29.36 -25.18
CA GLY A 528 3.29 29.64 -25.80
C GLY A 528 3.39 29.04 -27.21
N ASP A 529 3.01 27.78 -27.37
CA ASP A 529 3.00 27.10 -28.67
C ASP A 529 2.04 27.77 -29.66
N ASP A 530 0.86 28.22 -29.23
CA ASP A 530 -0.10 28.92 -30.08
C ASP A 530 0.39 30.32 -30.46
N ALA A 531 1.04 31.04 -29.56
CA ALA A 531 1.72 32.32 -29.87
C ALA A 531 2.84 32.15 -30.91
N LEU A 532 3.72 31.15 -30.76
CA LEU A 532 4.75 30.85 -31.77
C LEU A 532 4.16 30.47 -33.13
N LYS A 533 3.05 29.70 -33.15
CA LYS A 533 2.34 29.41 -34.41
C LYS A 533 1.83 30.68 -35.08
N ARG A 534 1.24 31.63 -34.32
CA ARG A 534 0.73 32.91 -34.85
C ARG A 534 1.89 33.75 -35.35
N LEU A 535 2.99 33.89 -34.60
CA LEU A 535 4.21 34.59 -35.01
C LEU A 535 4.84 34.00 -36.29
N THR A 536 4.82 32.67 -36.40
CA THR A 536 5.34 31.98 -37.61
C THR A 536 4.40 32.21 -38.81
N ARG A 537 3.09 32.15 -38.65
CA ARG A 537 2.11 32.49 -39.70
C ARG A 537 2.21 33.94 -40.15
N ALA A 538 2.50 34.86 -39.21
CA ALA A 538 2.74 36.27 -39.50
C ALA A 538 4.12 36.53 -40.11
N ARG A 539 4.94 35.50 -40.34
CA ARG A 539 6.31 35.56 -40.86
C ARG A 539 7.25 36.44 -40.03
N LYS A 540 6.95 36.70 -38.76
CA LYS A 540 7.81 37.42 -37.83
C LYS A 540 8.91 36.50 -37.27
N VAL A 541 8.60 35.22 -37.10
CA VAL A 541 9.50 34.20 -36.56
C VAL A 541 9.54 33.01 -37.51
N VAL A 542 10.68 32.38 -37.61
CA VAL A 542 10.93 31.19 -38.43
C VAL A 542 11.40 30.05 -37.54
N ARG A 543 10.92 28.86 -37.78
CA ARG A 543 11.38 27.65 -37.12
C ARG A 543 12.64 27.14 -37.79
N LEU A 544 13.78 27.29 -37.13
CA LEU A 544 15.09 26.88 -37.62
C LEU A 544 15.31 25.35 -37.48
N ALA A 545 14.88 24.78 -36.34
CA ALA A 545 14.94 23.34 -36.05
C ALA A 545 13.80 22.94 -35.09
N HIS A 546 13.73 21.67 -34.69
CA HIS A 546 12.61 21.13 -33.88
C HIS A 546 12.24 22.01 -32.66
N ASN A 547 13.23 22.52 -31.92
CA ASN A 547 13.03 23.36 -30.72
C ASN A 547 13.83 24.67 -30.82
N LEU A 548 13.98 25.22 -32.01
CA LEU A 548 14.69 26.46 -32.27
C LEU A 548 13.86 27.36 -33.18
N PHE A 549 13.61 28.57 -32.70
CA PHE A 549 12.91 29.61 -33.42
C PHE A 549 13.76 30.89 -33.41
N VAL A 550 13.83 31.58 -34.55
CA VAL A 550 14.54 32.85 -34.70
C VAL A 550 13.63 33.88 -35.34
N THR A 551 13.94 35.16 -35.16
CA THR A 551 13.25 36.20 -35.92
C THR A 551 13.61 36.12 -37.40
N THR A 552 12.72 36.53 -38.29
CA THR A 552 12.96 36.53 -39.73
C THR A 552 14.16 37.43 -40.08
N ASP A 553 14.34 38.56 -39.38
CA ASP A 553 15.48 39.47 -39.56
C ASP A 553 16.80 38.80 -39.22
N THR A 554 16.86 38.10 -38.06
CA THR A 554 18.05 37.34 -37.66
C THR A 554 18.40 36.27 -38.69
N LEU A 555 17.41 35.50 -39.15
CA LEU A 555 17.62 34.48 -40.17
C LEU A 555 18.15 35.09 -41.46
N THR A 556 17.54 36.16 -41.93
CA THR A 556 17.96 36.86 -43.18
C THR A 556 19.38 37.34 -43.05
N THR A 557 19.78 37.90 -41.93
CA THR A 557 21.14 38.36 -41.65
C THR A 557 22.16 37.21 -41.74
N VAL A 558 21.87 36.08 -41.07
CA VAL A 558 22.75 34.89 -41.09
C VAL A 558 22.83 34.30 -42.50
N MET A 559 21.69 34.13 -43.18
CA MET A 559 21.67 33.57 -44.53
C MET A 559 22.41 34.45 -45.54
N SER A 560 22.31 35.77 -45.44
CA SER A 560 23.05 36.71 -46.28
C SER A 560 24.56 36.59 -46.04
N ARG A 561 24.99 36.50 -44.78
CA ARG A 561 26.39 36.34 -44.43
C ARG A 561 26.96 35.00 -44.89
N LEU A 562 26.21 33.89 -44.73
CA LEU A 562 26.63 32.57 -45.23
C LEU A 562 26.81 32.58 -46.76
N ARG A 563 25.91 33.23 -47.51
CA ARG A 563 26.06 33.40 -48.98
C ARG A 563 27.25 34.27 -49.35
N GLU A 564 27.51 35.31 -48.59
CA GLU A 564 28.71 36.14 -48.77
C GLU A 564 30.00 35.32 -48.58
N LEU A 565 30.05 34.49 -47.52
CA LEU A 565 31.17 33.57 -47.30
C LEU A 565 31.35 32.60 -48.47
N ILE A 566 30.28 32.03 -49.01
CA ILE A 566 30.36 31.14 -50.15
C ILE A 566 30.89 31.91 -51.40
N ARG A 567 30.42 33.12 -51.61
CA ARG A 567 30.91 33.95 -52.78
C ARG A 567 32.36 34.30 -52.63
N THR A 568 32.85 34.59 -51.44
CA THR A 568 34.23 35.03 -51.20
C THR A 568 35.25 33.90 -51.10
N GLN A 569 34.83 32.78 -50.50
CA GLN A 569 35.70 31.64 -50.17
C GLN A 569 35.43 30.39 -51.02
N GLY A 570 34.37 30.43 -51.86
CA GLY A 570 33.97 29.34 -52.73
C GLY A 570 33.05 28.30 -52.04
N TYR A 571 33.06 28.23 -50.75
CA TYR A 571 32.19 27.33 -49.94
C TYR A 571 32.03 27.84 -48.51
N VAL A 572 31.08 27.22 -47.73
CA VAL A 572 31.00 27.33 -46.28
C VAL A 572 30.83 25.95 -45.67
N ASP A 573 31.55 25.70 -44.60
CA ASP A 573 31.37 24.53 -43.73
C ASP A 573 31.20 24.95 -42.26
N ILE A 574 31.06 23.97 -41.35
CA ILE A 574 30.83 24.24 -39.93
C ILE A 574 32.04 24.93 -39.26
N ASN A 575 33.25 24.65 -39.70
CA ASN A 575 34.47 25.23 -39.13
C ASN A 575 34.62 26.68 -39.54
N MET A 576 34.46 26.98 -40.82
CA MET A 576 34.48 28.33 -41.36
C MET A 576 33.35 29.19 -40.78
N PHE A 577 32.15 28.61 -40.59
CA PHE A 577 31.04 29.32 -39.94
C PHE A 577 31.37 29.64 -38.49
N ARG A 578 32.03 28.72 -37.76
CA ARG A 578 32.46 28.93 -36.36
C ARG A 578 33.51 30.05 -36.24
N GLU A 579 34.42 30.20 -37.17
CA GLU A 579 35.42 31.28 -37.15
C GLU A 579 34.78 32.68 -37.19
N HIS A 580 33.59 32.78 -37.79
CA HIS A 580 32.88 34.05 -37.91
C HIS A 580 31.85 34.27 -36.82
N TYR A 581 31.41 33.20 -36.16
CA TYR A 581 30.41 33.24 -35.10
C TYR A 581 30.76 32.24 -34.01
N ASP A 582 30.96 32.72 -32.79
CA ASP A 582 31.21 31.86 -31.60
C ASP A 582 29.92 31.19 -31.11
N PHE A 583 29.30 30.39 -31.99
CA PHE A 583 28.06 29.65 -31.65
C PHE A 583 28.38 28.22 -31.23
N SER A 584 27.54 27.66 -30.33
CA SER A 584 27.61 26.23 -30.09
C SER A 584 27.27 25.45 -31.38
N ARG A 585 27.85 24.25 -31.51
CA ARG A 585 27.67 23.37 -32.68
C ARG A 585 26.20 23.16 -33.08
N LYS A 586 25.30 23.15 -32.10
CA LYS A 586 23.84 23.01 -32.31
C LYS A 586 23.29 24.12 -33.24
N TYR A 587 23.64 25.36 -32.99
CA TYR A 587 23.15 26.49 -33.80
C TYR A 587 23.82 26.53 -35.18
N LEU A 588 25.12 26.25 -35.24
CA LEU A 588 25.85 26.20 -36.53
C LEU A 588 25.22 25.19 -37.48
N ILE A 589 24.94 23.97 -37.00
CA ILE A 589 24.27 22.93 -37.79
C ILE A 589 22.87 23.39 -38.19
N ALA A 590 22.06 23.90 -37.28
CA ALA A 590 20.70 24.31 -37.59
C ALA A 590 20.61 25.39 -38.67
N TYR A 591 21.51 26.37 -38.66
CA TYR A 591 21.59 27.39 -39.73
C TYR A 591 22.09 26.83 -41.06
N LEU A 592 23.06 25.92 -41.05
CA LEU A 592 23.53 25.27 -42.26
C LEU A 592 22.48 24.33 -42.87
N ASP A 593 21.75 23.59 -42.04
CA ASP A 593 20.63 22.74 -42.51
C ASP A 593 19.48 23.58 -43.06
N TYR A 594 19.25 24.80 -42.51
CA TYR A 594 18.28 25.73 -43.08
C TYR A 594 18.75 26.34 -44.39
N LEU A 595 20.06 26.61 -44.52
CA LEU A 595 20.66 27.09 -45.78
C LEU A 595 20.49 26.05 -46.90
N ASP A 596 20.55 24.77 -46.59
CA ASP A 596 20.36 23.66 -47.54
C ASP A 596 18.92 23.64 -48.16
N LEU A 597 17.94 24.39 -47.61
CA LEU A 597 16.59 24.52 -48.15
C LEU A 597 16.45 25.50 -49.30
N TYR A 598 17.51 26.26 -49.64
CA TYR A 598 17.45 27.23 -50.71
C TYR A 598 17.93 26.62 -52.04
N ASP A 599 17.23 26.89 -53.12
CA ASP A 599 17.49 26.34 -54.45
C ASP A 599 18.86 26.78 -55.03
N ASP A 600 19.38 27.94 -54.60
CA ASP A 600 20.68 28.48 -55.00
C ASP A 600 21.88 27.84 -54.24
N ILE A 601 21.61 26.89 -53.33
CA ILE A 601 22.63 26.24 -52.52
C ILE A 601 22.69 24.74 -52.84
N LYS A 602 23.91 24.23 -53.01
CA LYS A 602 24.18 22.79 -53.18
C LYS A 602 25.06 22.29 -52.04
N LYS A 603 24.66 21.18 -51.45
CA LYS A 603 25.46 20.47 -50.44
C LYS A 603 26.43 19.50 -51.14
N ASP A 604 27.73 19.65 -50.86
CA ASP A 604 28.79 18.78 -51.33
C ASP A 604 29.60 18.27 -50.12
N GLY A 605 29.28 17.08 -49.65
CA GLY A 605 29.80 16.54 -48.39
C GLY A 605 29.45 17.44 -47.19
N ASP A 606 30.46 17.93 -46.48
CA ASP A 606 30.29 18.86 -45.34
C ASP A 606 30.25 20.34 -45.77
N LYS A 607 30.46 20.62 -47.06
CA LYS A 607 30.50 21.96 -47.63
C LYS A 607 29.17 22.34 -48.28
N ARG A 608 28.86 23.65 -48.28
CA ARG A 608 27.76 24.26 -49.04
C ARG A 608 28.39 25.21 -50.06
N ILE A 609 27.97 25.11 -51.31
CA ILE A 609 28.41 25.90 -52.43
C ILE A 609 27.21 26.53 -53.14
N LEU A 610 27.45 27.64 -53.91
CA LEU A 610 26.40 28.15 -54.79
C LEU A 610 26.15 27.18 -55.94
N ASN A 611 24.88 26.94 -56.23
CA ASN A 611 24.46 26.18 -57.41
C ASN A 611 24.77 27.05 -58.64
N SER A 612 25.59 26.56 -59.57
CA SER A 612 25.97 27.26 -60.80
C SER A 612 24.80 27.43 -61.76
#